data_d9f1a144759223e3768e68d120f3fe3a
#
_entry.id   d9f1a144759223e3768e68d120f3fe3a
#
_cell.length_a   1.000
_cell.length_b   1.000
_cell.length_c   1.000
_cell.angle_alpha   90.00
_cell.angle_beta   90.00
_cell.angle_gamma   90.00
#
_symmetry.space_group_name_H-M   'P 1'
#
loop_
_entity.id
_entity.type
_entity.pdbx_description
1 polymer ?
#
loop_
_entity_poly.entity_id
_entity_poly.type
_entity_poly.pdbx_seq_one_letter_code
_entity_poly.pdbx_strand_id
1 'polypeptide(L)'
;FNAKYVAEATGNFITVXDALKLNYNAKDQLHPLLAELLISINRVTRDDFENRSKLIDWIVRINKLSIGDTLTETQIRELLFDLELAYKSFYALL
;
A
#
# COMPACT_ATOMS: atom_id res chain seq x y z
N PHE A 1 3.60 -20.65 2.90
CA PHE A 1 2.87 -19.60 2.15
C PHE A 1 2.74 -20.00 0.68
N ASN A 2 1.62 -19.62 0.08
CA ASN A 2 1.39 -19.89 -1.34
C ASN A 2 2.25 -18.99 -2.20
N ALA A 3 3.09 -19.60 -3.06
CA ALA A 3 4.06 -18.84 -3.86
C ALA A 3 3.39 -17.86 -4.82
N LYS A 4 2.26 -18.23 -5.41
CA LYS A 4 1.55 -17.32 -6.32
C LYS A 4 1.03 -16.10 -5.59
N TYR A 5 0.48 -16.31 -4.39
CA TYR A 5 -0.05 -15.20 -3.60
C TYR A 5 1.07 -14.29 -3.13
N VAL A 6 2.22 -14.87 -2.76
CA VAL A 6 3.38 -14.07 -2.36
C VAL A 6 3.86 -13.21 -3.54
N ALA A 7 3.94 -13.80 -4.73
CA ALA A 7 4.36 -13.05 -5.91
C ALA A 7 3.38 -11.92 -6.22
N GLU A 8 2.09 -12.17 -6.09
CA GLU A 8 1.07 -11.16 -6.36
C GLU A 8 1.20 -10.00 -5.39
N ALA A 9 1.32 -10.28 -4.08
CA ALA A 9 1.45 -9.23 -3.09
C ALA A 9 2.74 -8.44 -3.28
N THR A 10 3.83 -9.14 -3.56
CA THR A 10 5.12 -8.49 -3.82
C THR A 10 5.01 -7.54 -5.00
N GLY A 11 4.42 -8.01 -6.08
CA GLY A 11 4.22 -7.19 -7.27
C GLY A 11 3.38 -5.96 -6.98
N ASN A 12 2.35 -6.11 -6.16
CA ASN A 12 1.49 -4.97 -5.81
C ASN A 12 2.23 -3.95 -4.95
N PHE A 13 3.08 -4.40 -4.01
CA PHE A 13 3.93 -3.47 -3.27
C PHE A 13 4.80 -2.64 -4.21
N ILE A 14 5.43 -3.32 -5.16
CA ILE A 14 6.31 -2.64 -6.11
C ILE A 14 5.53 -1.65 -6.95
N THR A 15 4.36 -2.05 -7.41
CA THR A 15 3.51 -1.18 -8.23
C THR A 15 3.14 0.10 -7.47
N VAL A 16 2.76 -0.02 -6.22
CA VAL A 16 2.43 1.15 -5.45
C VAL A 16 3.63 2.04 -5.21
N UNK A 17 4.67 1.51 -4.92
CA UNK A 17 5.65 2.13 -4.73
C UNK A 17 5.99 2.83 -5.75
N ASP A 18 6.10 2.29 -6.97
CA ASP A 18 6.46 2.97 -8.21
C ASP A 18 5.51 4.11 -8.55
N ALA A 19 4.21 3.89 -8.34
CA ALA A 19 3.22 4.93 -8.61
C ALA A 19 3.53 6.19 -7.81
N LEU A 20 3.88 6.04 -6.54
CA LEU A 20 4.21 7.19 -5.70
C LEU A 20 5.47 7.89 -6.20
N LYS A 21 6.45 7.14 -6.65
CA LYS A 21 7.69 7.72 -7.19
C LYS A 21 7.45 8.44 -8.51
N LEU A 22 6.39 8.07 -9.23
CA LEU A 22 5.98 8.73 -10.46
C LEU A 22 5.00 9.87 -10.21
N ASN A 23 4.87 10.27 -8.94
CA ASN A 23 4.06 11.42 -8.52
C ASN A 23 2.55 11.22 -8.64
N TYR A 24 2.08 9.99 -8.60
CA TYR A 24 0.66 9.74 -8.45
C TYR A 24 0.23 10.27 -7.10
N ASN A 25 -0.83 11.06 -7.06
CA ASN A 25 -1.26 11.69 -5.81
C ASN A 25 -2.77 11.81 -5.67
N ALA A 26 -3.53 11.41 -6.68
CA ALA A 26 -4.98 11.56 -6.66
C ALA A 26 -5.66 10.34 -6.06
N LYS A 27 -6.80 10.56 -5.43
CA LYS A 27 -7.58 9.49 -4.83
C LYS A 27 -7.85 8.36 -5.82
N ASP A 28 -8.32 8.71 -7.03
CA ASP A 28 -8.72 7.69 -7.99
C ASP A 28 -7.53 6.93 -8.59
N GLN A 29 -6.32 7.49 -8.44
CA GLN A 29 -5.11 6.77 -8.84
C GLN A 29 -4.63 5.81 -7.74
N LEU A 30 -4.64 6.28 -6.50
CA LEU A 30 -4.00 5.57 -5.40
C LEU A 30 -4.89 4.58 -4.69
N HIS A 31 -6.17 4.90 -4.53
CA HIS A 31 -7.05 4.04 -3.75
C HIS A 31 -7.15 2.63 -4.32
N PRO A 32 -7.36 2.46 -5.62
CA PRO A 32 -7.43 1.11 -6.18
C PRO A 32 -6.14 0.31 -5.97
N LEU A 33 -4.99 0.98 -6.09
CA LEU A 33 -3.71 0.30 -5.93
C LEU A 33 -3.50 -0.18 -4.50
N LEU A 34 -3.84 0.67 -3.54
CA LEU A 34 -3.68 0.32 -2.13
C LEU A 34 -4.68 -0.76 -1.72
N ALA A 35 -5.91 -0.67 -2.21
CA ALA A 35 -6.93 -1.67 -1.90
C ALA A 35 -6.51 -3.03 -2.45
N GLU A 36 -6.01 -3.07 -3.68
CA GLU A 36 -5.57 -4.32 -4.27
C GLU A 36 -4.37 -4.89 -3.52
N LEU A 37 -3.47 -4.02 -3.08
CA LEU A 37 -2.34 -4.45 -2.27
C LEU A 37 -2.82 -5.15 -0.99
N LEU A 38 -3.74 -4.53 -0.28
CA LEU A 38 -4.22 -5.12 0.98
C LEU A 38 -4.91 -6.45 0.73
N ILE A 39 -5.72 -6.53 -0.33
CA ILE A 39 -6.39 -7.78 -0.68
C ILE A 39 -5.35 -8.88 -0.93
N SER A 40 -4.29 -8.56 -1.67
CA SER A 40 -3.28 -9.56 -2.00
C SER A 40 -2.46 -9.96 -0.78
N ILE A 41 -2.19 -9.03 0.14
CA ILE A 41 -1.53 -9.37 1.39
C ILE A 41 -2.39 -10.35 2.19
N ASN A 42 -3.69 -10.10 2.26
CA ASN A 42 -4.59 -10.95 3.04
C ASN A 42 -4.73 -12.35 2.46
N ARG A 43 -4.43 -12.53 1.19
CA ARG A 43 -4.36 -13.88 0.62
C ARG A 43 -3.12 -14.63 1.07
N VAL A 44 -2.04 -13.92 1.36
CA VAL A 44 -0.81 -14.55 1.85
C VAL A 44 -0.95 -14.92 3.31
N THR A 45 -1.38 -13.97 4.13
CA THR A 45 -1.43 -14.19 5.57
C THR A 45 -2.35 -13.17 6.24
N ARG A 46 -2.99 -13.60 7.32
CA ARG A 46 -3.72 -12.69 8.20
C ARG A 46 -2.89 -12.31 9.42
N ASP A 47 -1.68 -12.82 9.53
CA ASP A 47 -0.80 -12.47 10.64
C ASP A 47 -0.43 -10.99 10.56
N ASP A 48 -0.31 -10.39 11.72
CA ASP A 48 0.07 -8.98 11.78
C ASP A 48 1.57 -8.84 11.52
N PHE A 49 1.95 -7.66 11.04
CA PHE A 49 3.35 -7.28 10.87
C PHE A 49 3.45 -5.78 11.02
N GLU A 50 4.67 -5.28 11.22
CA GLU A 50 4.86 -3.86 11.46
C GLU A 50 4.35 -3.04 10.29
N ASN A 51 3.57 -2.02 10.59
CA ASN A 51 2.97 -1.07 9.62
C ASN A 51 1.79 -1.63 8.82
N ARG A 52 1.36 -2.86 9.07
CA ARG A 52 0.16 -3.35 8.39
C ARG A 52 -1.04 -2.45 8.68
N SER A 53 -1.21 -2.07 9.94
CA SER A 53 -2.34 -1.21 10.32
C SER A 53 -2.23 0.17 9.67
N LYS A 54 -1.01 0.64 9.40
CA LYS A 54 -0.84 1.92 8.72
C LYS A 54 -1.30 1.87 7.27
N LEU A 55 -1.15 0.73 6.61
CA LEU A 55 -1.71 0.58 5.26
C LEU A 55 -3.21 0.76 5.28
N ILE A 56 -3.86 0.14 6.27
CA ILE A 56 -5.31 0.25 6.41
C ILE A 56 -5.71 1.69 6.69
N ASP A 57 -4.97 2.35 7.59
CA ASP A 57 -5.24 3.76 7.90
C ASP A 57 -5.14 4.64 6.65
N TRP A 58 -4.13 4.40 5.82
CA TRP A 58 -3.97 5.19 4.60
C TRP A 58 -5.11 4.96 3.63
N ILE A 59 -5.55 3.71 3.49
CA ILE A 59 -6.68 3.41 2.62
C ILE A 59 -7.92 4.18 3.08
N VAL A 60 -8.18 4.18 4.38
CA VAL A 60 -9.32 4.90 4.94
C VAL A 60 -9.19 6.41 4.70
N ARG A 61 -8.00 6.96 4.96
CA ARG A 61 -7.77 8.41 4.78
C ARG A 61 -7.96 8.83 3.33
N ILE A 62 -7.41 8.04 2.42
CA ILE A 62 -7.53 8.36 0.99
C ILE A 62 -8.97 8.21 0.53
N ASN A 63 -9.68 7.22 1.06
CA ASN A 63 -11.09 7.03 0.70
C ASN A 63 -11.96 8.21 1.13
N LYS A 64 -11.55 8.94 2.15
CA LYS A 64 -12.29 10.11 2.62
C LYS A 64 -12.05 11.36 1.81
N LEU A 65 -11.06 11.37 0.94
CA LEU A 65 -10.83 12.52 0.06
C LEU A 65 -11.99 12.69 -0.90
N SER A 66 -12.25 13.93 -1.30
CA SER A 66 -13.23 14.20 -2.34
C SER A 66 -12.63 13.88 -3.70
N ILE A 67 -13.49 13.60 -4.65
CA ILE A 67 -13.05 13.40 -6.04
C ILE A 67 -12.31 14.67 -6.49
N GLY A 68 -11.14 14.49 -7.05
CA GLY A 68 -10.32 15.61 -7.47
C GLY A 68 -9.32 16.09 -6.43
N ASP A 69 -9.47 15.67 -5.17
CA ASP A 69 -8.48 16.00 -4.15
C ASP A 69 -7.23 15.15 -4.34
N THR A 70 -6.09 15.72 -3.95
CA THR A 70 -4.83 15.01 -4.00
C THR A 70 -4.14 15.05 -2.65
N LEU A 71 -3.25 14.09 -2.43
CA LEU A 71 -2.37 14.16 -1.27
C LEU A 71 -1.31 15.22 -1.48
N THR A 72 -0.89 15.85 -0.40
CA THR A 72 0.23 16.79 -0.45
C THR A 72 1.54 16.06 -0.64
N GLU A 73 2.56 16.80 -1.03
CA GLU A 73 3.90 16.24 -1.20
C GLU A 73 4.39 15.60 0.10
N THR A 74 4.14 16.24 1.23
CA THR A 74 4.52 15.69 2.53
C THR A 74 3.78 14.39 2.81
N GLN A 75 2.49 14.34 2.50
CA GLN A 75 1.70 13.12 2.70
C GLN A 75 2.19 11.99 1.80
N ILE A 76 2.58 12.31 0.58
CA ILE A 76 3.11 11.29 -0.34
C ILE A 76 4.41 10.70 0.22
N ARG A 77 5.30 11.55 0.74
CA ARG A 77 6.54 11.06 1.34
C ARG A 77 6.26 10.17 2.55
N GLU A 78 5.30 10.57 3.36
CA GLU A 78 4.91 9.81 4.54
C GLU A 78 4.34 8.45 4.15
N LEU A 79 3.47 8.43 3.16
CA LEU A 79 2.89 7.19 2.67
C LEU A 79 3.97 6.27 2.11
N LEU A 80 4.90 6.82 1.33
CA LEU A 80 5.98 6.02 0.77
C LEU A 80 6.84 5.40 1.89
N PHE A 81 7.16 6.18 2.91
CA PHE A 81 7.92 5.67 4.04
C PHE A 81 7.19 4.52 4.73
N ASP A 82 5.90 4.72 4.97
CA ASP A 82 5.10 3.70 5.65
C ASP A 82 4.99 2.43 4.81
N LEU A 83 4.86 2.59 3.49
CA LEU A 83 4.79 1.44 2.58
C LEU A 83 6.10 0.66 2.53
N GLU A 84 7.22 1.38 2.50
CA GLU A 84 8.51 0.72 2.45
C GLU A 84 8.77 -0.09 3.71
N LEU A 85 8.39 0.45 4.86
CA LEU A 85 8.53 -0.28 6.10
C LEU A 85 7.58 -1.49 6.16
N ALA A 86 6.36 -1.31 5.68
CA ALA A 86 5.42 -2.42 5.61
C ALA A 86 5.94 -3.53 4.69
N TYR A 87 6.55 -3.15 3.58
CA TYR A 87 7.11 -4.13 2.65
C TYR A 87 8.21 -4.96 3.31
N LYS A 88 9.14 -4.27 3.99
CA LYS A 88 10.21 -4.96 4.70
C LYS A 88 9.66 -5.93 5.75
N SER A 89 8.66 -5.48 6.49
CA SER A 89 8.09 -6.29 7.57
C SER A 89 7.31 -7.47 7.02
N PHE A 90 6.58 -7.26 5.93
CA PHE A 90 5.89 -8.34 5.25
C PHE A 90 6.88 -9.39 4.75
N TYR A 91 7.93 -8.92 4.09
CA TYR A 91 8.98 -9.80 3.58
C TYR A 91 9.60 -10.63 4.69
N ALA A 92 9.80 -10.03 5.85
CA ALA A 92 10.41 -10.72 6.99
C ALA A 92 9.55 -11.86 7.52
N LEU A 93 8.24 -11.83 7.28
CA LEU A 93 7.37 -12.95 7.67
C LEU A 93 7.59 -14.19 6.82
N LEU A 94 8.04 -13.99 5.60
CA LEU A 94 8.16 -15.08 4.65
C LEU A 94 9.41 -15.91 4.92
#